data_f01261117c0e8a5b5c8280e0e5b6b90a
#
_entry.id   f01261117c0e8a5b5c8280e0e5b6b90a
#
_cell.length_a   1.000
_cell.length_b   1.000
_cell.length_c   1.000
_cell.angle_alpha   90.00
_cell.angle_beta   90.00
_cell.angle_gamma   90.00
#
_symmetry.space_group_name_H-M   'P 1'
#
loop_
_entity.id
_entity.type
_entity.pdbx_description
1 polymer ?
#
loop_
_entity_poly.entity_id
_entity_poly.type
_entity_poly.pdbx_seq_one_letter_code
_entity_poly.pdbx_strand_id
1 'polypeptide(L)'
;MTITRRVTVHEGPGGPFESMAVFDQTAGAPRPGILLFPNALGTKEADFVYAEKVVELGYTVFVADIYGQGKRASRDDPDMGRYMNEMNADRALLRDRLNAAHSVLKSLPEADASRTAAIGFCFGGKCVLDLARSGADIAGGVSFHGIYDAPPFPNAAIRAKLLVCHGWDDPLAPPAATVALADELTKAGCDWQIHAYGNTGHAFTDQAVNMPDMGLAYSPDADHRSFRSMRDFLTDLFG
;
A
#
# COMPACT_ATOMS: atom_id res chain seq x y z
N MET A 1 13.14 22.26 0.50
CA MET A 1 12.63 20.96 0.99
C MET A 1 13.73 20.27 1.78
N THR A 2 13.45 19.83 2.99
CA THR A 2 14.36 19.03 3.82
C THR A 2 13.59 17.79 4.28
N ILE A 3 13.86 16.67 3.62
CA ILE A 3 13.17 15.42 3.91
C ILE A 3 13.74 14.84 5.22
N THR A 4 12.86 14.48 6.12
CA THR A 4 13.18 13.92 7.45
C THR A 4 12.46 12.61 7.63
N ARG A 5 13.15 11.62 8.19
CA ARG A 5 12.63 10.34 8.65
C ARG A 5 12.55 10.33 10.16
N ARG A 6 11.42 9.94 10.71
CA ARG A 6 11.20 9.81 12.16
C ARG A 6 10.57 8.44 12.46
N VAL A 7 11.31 7.61 13.21
CA VAL A 7 10.76 6.37 13.76
C VAL A 7 9.59 6.71 14.68
N THR A 8 8.47 6.03 14.48
CA THR A 8 7.25 6.21 15.25
C THR A 8 6.81 4.87 15.82
N VAL A 9 7.05 4.69 17.13
CA VAL A 9 6.54 3.53 17.87
C VAL A 9 5.14 3.87 18.38
N HIS A 10 4.19 2.96 18.14
CA HIS A 10 2.80 3.15 18.54
C HIS A 10 2.15 1.83 18.95
N GLU A 11 1.14 1.92 19.80
CA GLU A 11 0.34 0.77 20.19
C GLU A 11 -0.73 0.45 19.13
N GLY A 12 -1.13 -0.82 19.09
CA GLY A 12 -2.19 -1.32 18.20
C GLY A 12 -2.56 -2.76 18.49
N PRO A 13 -3.49 -3.34 17.71
CA PRO A 13 -3.95 -4.72 17.91
C PRO A 13 -2.82 -5.74 17.85
N GLY A 14 -2.49 -6.34 19.00
CA GLY A 14 -1.48 -7.39 19.11
C GLY A 14 -0.05 -6.91 19.36
N GLY A 15 0.15 -5.70 19.85
CA GLY A 15 1.45 -5.25 20.35
C GLY A 15 1.88 -3.86 19.88
N PRO A 16 3.11 -3.46 20.21
CA PRO A 16 3.71 -2.27 19.64
C PRO A 16 4.11 -2.49 18.17
N PHE A 17 4.06 -1.40 17.40
CA PHE A 17 4.45 -1.32 16.00
C PHE A 17 5.54 -0.28 15.85
N GLU A 18 6.49 -0.50 14.93
CA GLU A 18 7.56 0.43 14.61
C GLU A 18 7.47 0.87 13.16
N SER A 19 6.83 2.00 12.96
CA SER A 19 6.57 2.63 11.67
C SER A 19 7.52 3.79 11.41
N MET A 20 7.52 4.34 10.20
CA MET A 20 8.36 5.47 9.81
C MET A 20 7.51 6.60 9.26
N ALA A 21 7.54 7.77 9.90
CA ALA A 21 7.03 8.99 9.31
C ALA A 21 8.12 9.65 8.45
N VAL A 22 7.79 10.00 7.20
CA VAL A 22 8.68 10.68 6.24
C VAL A 22 7.97 11.94 5.76
N PHE A 23 8.63 13.10 5.92
CA PHE A 23 8.01 14.38 5.66
C PHE A 23 9.03 15.48 5.33
N ASP A 24 8.56 16.58 4.78
CA ASP A 24 9.37 17.79 4.59
C ASP A 24 9.34 18.64 5.86
N GLN A 25 10.46 18.69 6.57
CA GLN A 25 10.61 19.46 7.80
C GLN A 25 10.43 20.98 7.59
N THR A 26 10.57 21.45 6.35
CA THR A 26 10.44 22.87 6.01
C THR A 26 9.03 23.25 5.52
N ALA A 27 8.09 22.31 5.53
CA ALA A 27 6.71 22.60 5.15
C ALA A 27 6.07 23.56 6.16
N GLY A 28 5.44 24.63 5.64
CA GLY A 28 4.80 25.65 6.49
C GLY A 28 3.42 25.25 7.04
N ALA A 29 2.86 24.11 6.58
CA ALA A 29 1.56 23.59 6.99
C ALA A 29 1.52 22.07 6.81
N PRO A 30 0.60 21.35 7.51
CA PRO A 30 0.36 19.94 7.29
C PRO A 30 0.00 19.65 5.82
N ARG A 31 0.53 18.54 5.29
CA ARG A 31 0.32 18.09 3.91
C ARG A 31 -0.63 16.88 3.86
N PRO A 32 -1.27 16.59 2.73
CA PRO A 32 -2.04 15.35 2.62
C PRO A 32 -1.22 14.15 3.02
N GLY A 33 -1.82 13.26 3.84
CA GLY A 33 -1.14 12.11 4.42
C GLY A 33 -1.28 10.87 3.53
N ILE A 34 -0.17 10.20 3.24
CA ILE A 34 -0.14 8.96 2.48
C ILE A 34 0.31 7.83 3.40
N LEU A 35 -0.56 6.84 3.58
CA LEU A 35 -0.24 5.58 4.24
C LEU A 35 0.45 4.66 3.23
N LEU A 36 1.68 4.23 3.48
CA LEU A 36 2.40 3.29 2.63
C LEU A 36 2.46 1.93 3.30
N PHE A 37 1.91 0.91 2.64
CA PHE A 37 1.99 -0.49 3.06
C PHE A 37 3.09 -1.22 2.28
N PRO A 38 4.10 -1.78 2.99
CA PRO A 38 5.18 -2.56 2.39
C PRO A 38 4.70 -3.87 1.76
N ASN A 39 5.58 -4.52 1.02
CA ASN A 39 5.36 -5.87 0.53
C ASN A 39 5.42 -6.93 1.66
N ALA A 40 5.37 -8.21 1.31
CA ALA A 40 5.35 -9.33 2.26
C ALA A 40 6.54 -9.38 3.24
N LEU A 41 7.63 -8.66 2.97
CA LEU A 41 8.81 -8.64 3.85
C LEU A 41 8.67 -7.69 5.04
N GLY A 42 7.66 -6.83 5.05
CA GLY A 42 7.52 -5.75 6.03
C GLY A 42 8.36 -4.53 5.67
N THR A 43 8.45 -3.56 6.61
CA THR A 43 9.14 -2.30 6.38
C THR A 43 10.65 -2.48 6.21
N LYS A 44 11.23 -1.82 5.20
CA LYS A 44 12.65 -1.88 4.84
C LYS A 44 13.11 -0.59 4.18
N GLU A 45 14.42 -0.42 4.01
CA GLU A 45 15.01 0.80 3.45
C GLU A 45 14.42 1.22 2.10
N ALA A 46 14.13 0.25 1.21
CA ALA A 46 13.54 0.55 -0.08
C ALA A 46 12.18 1.26 0.03
N ASP A 47 11.37 0.94 1.06
CA ASP A 47 10.08 1.58 1.30
C ASP A 47 10.26 3.03 1.79
N PHE A 48 11.31 3.27 2.60
CA PHE A 48 11.64 4.61 3.07
C PHE A 48 12.13 5.51 1.93
N VAL A 49 12.98 4.97 1.06
CA VAL A 49 13.42 5.68 -0.17
C VAL A 49 12.25 5.96 -1.11
N TYR A 50 11.30 5.02 -1.24
CA TYR A 50 10.09 5.28 -2.03
C TYR A 50 9.21 6.36 -1.38
N ALA A 51 9.09 6.34 -0.06
CA ALA A 51 8.36 7.37 0.69
C ALA A 51 8.95 8.77 0.47
N GLU A 52 10.29 8.90 0.40
CA GLU A 52 10.93 10.17 0.09
C GLU A 52 10.51 10.71 -1.29
N LYS A 53 10.43 9.85 -2.32
CA LYS A 53 9.94 10.26 -3.65
C LYS A 53 8.49 10.77 -3.58
N VAL A 54 7.66 10.18 -2.71
CA VAL A 54 6.27 10.63 -2.52
C VAL A 54 6.23 11.95 -1.75
N VAL A 55 7.14 12.17 -0.79
CA VAL A 55 7.30 13.46 -0.10
C VAL A 55 7.71 14.57 -1.06
N GLU A 56 8.57 14.27 -2.05
CA GLU A 56 8.94 15.22 -3.11
C GLU A 56 7.75 15.70 -3.95
N LEU A 57 6.69 14.89 -4.04
CA LEU A 57 5.43 15.28 -4.69
C LEU A 57 4.55 16.19 -3.84
N GLY A 58 4.91 16.45 -2.58
CA GLY A 58 4.18 17.38 -1.71
C GLY A 58 3.35 16.70 -0.60
N TYR A 59 3.56 15.44 -0.31
CA TYR A 59 2.82 14.66 0.68
C TYR A 59 3.63 14.43 1.96
N THR A 60 2.95 14.04 3.05
CA THR A 60 3.54 13.40 4.23
C THR A 60 3.27 11.92 4.15
N VAL A 61 4.28 11.07 4.35
CA VAL A 61 4.15 9.61 4.20
C VAL A 61 4.35 8.92 5.56
N PHE A 62 3.49 7.96 5.85
CA PHE A 62 3.64 7.05 6.98
C PHE A 62 3.81 5.62 6.46
N VAL A 63 5.05 5.11 6.53
CA VAL A 63 5.36 3.72 6.17
C VAL A 63 4.96 2.85 7.34
N ALA A 64 3.88 2.10 7.18
CA ALA A 64 3.24 1.37 8.26
C ALA A 64 3.89 0.00 8.49
N ASP A 65 4.33 -0.23 9.73
CA ASP A 65 4.52 -1.58 10.23
C ASP A 65 3.16 -2.19 10.55
N ILE A 66 2.84 -3.32 9.93
CA ILE A 66 1.58 -4.06 10.16
C ILE A 66 1.81 -5.44 10.79
N TYR A 67 3.08 -5.81 10.96
CA TYR A 67 3.44 -7.10 11.57
C TYR A 67 3.73 -6.98 13.07
N GLY A 68 4.27 -5.85 13.51
CA GLY A 68 4.69 -5.56 14.87
C GLY A 68 6.19 -5.29 14.98
N GLN A 69 6.56 -4.56 16.00
CA GLN A 69 7.94 -4.13 16.24
C GLN A 69 8.93 -5.30 16.18
N GLY A 70 9.98 -5.15 15.36
CA GLY A 70 11.02 -6.17 15.17
C GLY A 70 10.62 -7.32 14.23
N LYS A 71 9.37 -7.40 13.77
CA LYS A 71 8.92 -8.45 12.83
C LYS A 71 9.17 -8.01 11.39
N ARG A 72 10.27 -8.48 10.82
CA ARG A 72 10.69 -8.27 9.44
C ARG A 72 11.13 -9.60 8.85
N ALA A 73 10.78 -9.87 7.60
CA ALA A 73 11.31 -11.01 6.85
C ALA A 73 12.40 -10.55 5.89
N SER A 74 13.28 -11.45 5.50
CA SER A 74 14.27 -11.20 4.45
C SER A 74 14.05 -12.16 3.27
N ARG A 75 14.67 -11.87 2.13
CA ARG A 75 14.60 -12.74 0.94
C ARG A 75 15.29 -14.08 1.15
N ASP A 76 16.28 -14.12 2.06
CA ASP A 76 17.05 -15.32 2.41
C ASP A 76 16.37 -16.14 3.52
N ASP A 77 15.24 -15.66 4.05
CA ASP A 77 14.47 -16.38 5.07
C ASP A 77 13.75 -17.57 4.42
N PRO A 78 13.95 -18.81 4.88
CA PRO A 78 13.23 -19.97 4.37
C PRO A 78 11.70 -19.84 4.43
N ASP A 79 11.18 -19.04 5.38
CA ASP A 79 9.76 -18.70 5.52
C ASP A 79 9.56 -17.20 5.44
N MET A 80 9.97 -16.60 4.30
CA MET A 80 9.85 -15.16 4.08
C MET A 80 8.39 -14.68 4.07
N GLY A 81 7.43 -15.58 3.88
CA GLY A 81 5.99 -15.30 3.88
C GLY A 81 5.31 -15.39 5.24
N ARG A 82 6.01 -15.80 6.31
CA ARG A 82 5.39 -16.15 7.61
C ARG A 82 4.46 -15.06 8.16
N TYR A 83 4.91 -13.83 8.22
CA TYR A 83 4.11 -12.75 8.78
C TYR A 83 2.93 -12.36 7.88
N MET A 84 3.11 -12.40 6.57
CA MET A 84 2.02 -12.25 5.60
C MET A 84 0.98 -13.37 5.77
N ASN A 85 1.42 -14.61 5.95
CA ASN A 85 0.54 -15.76 6.14
C ASN A 85 -0.23 -15.68 7.46
N GLU A 86 0.40 -15.20 8.54
CA GLU A 86 -0.30 -14.91 9.81
C GLU A 86 -1.45 -13.90 9.58
N MET A 87 -1.20 -12.83 8.84
CA MET A 87 -2.22 -11.81 8.53
C MET A 87 -3.28 -12.30 7.56
N ASN A 88 -2.93 -13.15 6.60
CA ASN A 88 -3.90 -13.79 5.71
C ASN A 88 -4.81 -14.77 6.47
N ALA A 89 -4.30 -15.42 7.50
CA ALA A 89 -5.08 -16.35 8.36
C ALA A 89 -6.04 -15.60 9.29
N ASP A 90 -5.73 -14.36 9.67
CA ASP A 90 -6.60 -13.51 10.50
C ASP A 90 -6.83 -12.14 9.83
N ARG A 91 -7.73 -12.12 8.86
CA ARG A 91 -8.08 -10.90 8.12
C ARG A 91 -8.82 -9.87 8.97
N ALA A 92 -9.43 -10.26 10.09
CA ALA A 92 -10.03 -9.32 11.03
C ALA A 92 -8.95 -8.58 11.80
N LEU A 93 -7.93 -9.27 12.30
CA LEU A 93 -6.76 -8.65 12.93
C LEU A 93 -6.02 -7.74 11.93
N LEU A 94 -5.83 -8.20 10.67
CA LEU A 94 -5.25 -7.36 9.63
C LEU A 94 -6.03 -6.06 9.46
N ARG A 95 -7.34 -6.12 9.25
CA ARG A 95 -8.21 -4.93 9.14
C ARG A 95 -8.03 -3.97 10.30
N ASP A 96 -8.02 -4.49 11.53
CA ASP A 96 -7.90 -3.67 12.73
C ASP A 96 -6.53 -2.99 12.82
N ARG A 97 -5.45 -3.67 12.42
CA ARG A 97 -4.10 -3.10 12.30
C ARG A 97 -4.00 -2.01 11.23
N LEU A 98 -4.64 -2.21 10.06
CA LEU A 98 -4.68 -1.22 8.99
C LEU A 98 -5.38 0.07 9.43
N ASN A 99 -6.52 -0.07 10.12
CA ASN A 99 -7.24 1.08 10.68
C ASN A 99 -6.46 1.78 11.81
N ALA A 100 -5.74 1.03 12.65
CA ALA A 100 -4.87 1.59 13.67
C ALA A 100 -3.73 2.42 13.03
N ALA A 101 -3.07 1.88 12.00
CA ALA A 101 -2.02 2.61 11.25
C ALA A 101 -2.57 3.91 10.60
N HIS A 102 -3.78 3.85 10.03
CA HIS A 102 -4.46 5.04 9.50
C HIS A 102 -4.73 6.08 10.58
N SER A 103 -5.16 5.65 11.76
CA SER A 103 -5.38 6.56 12.90
C SER A 103 -4.09 7.24 13.35
N VAL A 104 -2.96 6.52 13.33
CA VAL A 104 -1.64 7.09 13.64
C VAL A 104 -1.23 8.12 12.60
N LEU A 105 -1.37 7.83 11.29
CA LEU A 105 -1.12 8.81 10.23
C LEU A 105 -1.90 10.11 10.48
N LYS A 106 -3.19 10.00 10.80
CA LYS A 106 -4.07 11.17 11.08
C LYS A 106 -3.65 11.95 12.33
N SER A 107 -2.91 11.35 13.25
CA SER A 107 -2.41 12.02 14.47
C SER A 107 -1.06 12.72 14.29
N LEU A 108 -0.38 12.52 13.16
CA LEU A 108 0.91 13.15 12.89
C LEU A 108 0.71 14.67 12.67
N PRO A 109 1.48 15.52 13.34
CA PRO A 109 1.37 16.98 13.18
C PRO A 109 1.72 17.46 11.76
N GLU A 110 2.47 16.67 11.00
CA GLU A 110 2.87 16.96 9.63
C GLU A 110 1.81 16.52 8.59
N ALA A 111 0.79 15.74 9.00
CA ALA A 111 -0.25 15.24 8.11
C ALA A 111 -1.56 16.00 8.28
N ASP A 112 -2.21 16.32 7.17
CA ASP A 112 -3.59 16.80 7.17
C ASP A 112 -4.53 15.60 7.36
N ALA A 113 -5.10 15.48 8.56
CA ALA A 113 -5.98 14.38 8.95
C ALA A 113 -7.25 14.26 8.10
N SER A 114 -7.66 15.33 7.41
CA SER A 114 -8.85 15.36 6.54
C SER A 114 -8.54 14.94 5.10
N ARG A 115 -7.27 14.87 4.71
CA ARG A 115 -6.81 14.53 3.36
C ARG A 115 -5.83 13.39 3.42
N THR A 116 -6.35 12.15 3.47
CA THR A 116 -5.52 10.94 3.55
C THR A 116 -5.79 9.98 2.40
N ALA A 117 -4.75 9.28 1.95
CA ALA A 117 -4.84 8.18 0.99
C ALA A 117 -3.88 7.05 1.38
N ALA A 118 -3.95 5.92 0.68
CA ALA A 118 -3.07 4.78 0.91
C ALA A 118 -2.43 4.30 -0.39
N ILE A 119 -1.18 3.86 -0.31
CA ILE A 119 -0.47 3.17 -1.39
C ILE A 119 0.14 1.88 -0.86
N GLY A 120 0.32 0.86 -1.70
CA GLY A 120 0.92 -0.38 -1.23
C GLY A 120 1.34 -1.33 -2.35
N PHE A 121 2.31 -2.19 -2.02
CA PHE A 121 3.01 -3.06 -2.96
C PHE A 121 2.78 -4.53 -2.62
N CYS A 122 2.44 -5.40 -3.58
CA CYS A 122 2.24 -6.81 -3.35
C CYS A 122 1.20 -7.06 -2.23
N PHE A 123 1.59 -7.64 -1.09
CA PHE A 123 0.75 -7.76 0.10
C PHE A 123 0.26 -6.37 0.59
N GLY A 124 1.09 -5.34 0.51
CA GLY A 124 0.67 -3.97 0.80
C GLY A 124 -0.42 -3.46 -0.14
N GLY A 125 -0.43 -3.90 -1.41
CA GLY A 125 -1.52 -3.63 -2.34
C GLY A 125 -2.84 -4.27 -1.90
N LYS A 126 -2.80 -5.49 -1.35
CA LYS A 126 -3.96 -6.11 -0.66
C LYS A 126 -4.39 -5.27 0.55
N CYS A 127 -3.44 -4.80 1.36
CA CYS A 127 -3.73 -3.97 2.53
C CYS A 127 -4.47 -2.67 2.16
N VAL A 128 -4.12 -2.04 1.04
CA VAL A 128 -4.85 -0.88 0.50
C VAL A 128 -6.31 -1.24 0.21
N LEU A 129 -6.54 -2.36 -0.50
CA LEU A 129 -7.89 -2.82 -0.84
C LEU A 129 -8.68 -3.16 0.42
N ASP A 130 -8.07 -3.83 1.41
CA ASP A 130 -8.74 -4.19 2.67
C ASP A 130 -9.04 -2.97 3.54
N LEU A 131 -8.18 -1.97 3.54
CA LEU A 131 -8.46 -0.70 4.20
C LEU A 131 -9.67 -0.02 3.57
N ALA A 132 -9.76 0.02 2.24
CA ALA A 132 -10.94 0.55 1.54
C ALA A 132 -12.20 -0.29 1.83
N ARG A 133 -12.10 -1.62 1.81
CA ARG A 133 -13.17 -2.57 2.14
C ARG A 133 -13.65 -2.43 3.58
N SER A 134 -12.80 -1.96 4.49
CA SER A 134 -13.18 -1.69 5.88
C SER A 134 -14.05 -0.44 6.04
N GLY A 135 -14.22 0.37 4.98
CA GLY A 135 -14.94 1.65 5.02
C GLY A 135 -14.11 2.78 5.63
N ALA A 136 -12.78 2.64 5.69
CA ALA A 136 -11.90 3.69 6.19
C ALA A 136 -12.11 5.00 5.43
N ASP A 137 -12.02 6.11 6.16
CA ASP A 137 -12.19 7.46 5.65
C ASP A 137 -10.89 7.95 4.97
N ILE A 138 -10.55 7.32 3.84
CA ILE A 138 -9.47 7.72 2.95
C ILE A 138 -10.06 8.23 1.63
N ALA A 139 -9.46 9.27 1.06
CA ALA A 139 -9.89 9.82 -0.23
C ALA A 139 -9.64 8.83 -1.39
N GLY A 140 -8.56 8.07 -1.32
CA GLY A 140 -8.26 7.06 -2.32
C GLY A 140 -7.18 6.08 -1.93
N GLY A 141 -6.98 5.06 -2.80
CA GLY A 141 -5.97 4.03 -2.62
C GLY A 141 -5.32 3.60 -3.93
N VAL A 142 -4.01 3.32 -3.90
CA VAL A 142 -3.26 2.79 -5.06
C VAL A 142 -2.65 1.44 -4.70
N SER A 143 -3.04 0.40 -5.42
CA SER A 143 -2.52 -0.96 -5.28
C SER A 143 -1.55 -1.27 -6.42
N PHE A 144 -0.27 -1.49 -6.11
CA PHE A 144 0.75 -1.92 -7.07
C PHE A 144 0.94 -3.44 -7.01
N HIS A 145 0.74 -4.14 -8.10
CA HIS A 145 0.83 -5.61 -8.20
C HIS A 145 0.27 -6.29 -6.93
N GLY A 146 -0.92 -5.87 -6.52
CA GLY A 146 -1.59 -6.37 -5.33
C GLY A 146 -2.13 -7.78 -5.49
N ILE A 147 -2.50 -8.39 -4.37
CA ILE A 147 -3.23 -9.66 -4.31
C ILE A 147 -4.69 -9.33 -3.98
N TYR A 148 -5.66 -9.85 -4.76
CA TYR A 148 -7.01 -9.29 -4.81
C TYR A 148 -8.07 -10.07 -4.02
N ASP A 149 -7.71 -11.22 -3.42
CA ASP A 149 -8.66 -12.03 -2.64
C ASP A 149 -9.35 -11.20 -1.53
N ALA A 150 -10.67 -11.25 -1.54
CA ALA A 150 -11.49 -10.54 -0.57
C ALA A 150 -11.40 -11.19 0.82
N PRO A 151 -11.60 -10.43 1.91
CA PRO A 151 -11.70 -11.01 3.24
C PRO A 151 -12.95 -11.89 3.37
N PRO A 152 -12.99 -12.83 4.35
CA PRO A 152 -14.11 -13.78 4.53
C PRO A 152 -15.33 -13.16 5.20
N PHE A 153 -15.44 -11.84 5.23
CA PHE A 153 -16.57 -11.11 5.81
C PHE A 153 -17.02 -9.99 4.85
N PRO A 154 -18.26 -9.50 4.96
CA PRO A 154 -18.77 -8.47 4.07
C PRO A 154 -17.97 -7.17 4.14
N ASN A 155 -17.81 -6.50 3.00
CA ASN A 155 -17.25 -5.18 2.93
C ASN A 155 -18.18 -4.15 3.60
N ALA A 156 -17.60 -3.16 4.27
CA ALA A 156 -18.31 -1.92 4.54
C ALA A 156 -18.47 -1.09 3.24
N ALA A 157 -19.16 0.05 3.31
CA ALA A 157 -19.26 0.93 2.14
C ALA A 157 -17.87 1.45 1.75
N ILE A 158 -17.42 1.12 0.54
CA ILE A 158 -16.15 1.61 -0.01
C ILE A 158 -16.38 3.05 -0.49
N ARG A 159 -15.74 4.00 0.17
CA ARG A 159 -15.83 5.44 -0.16
C ARG A 159 -14.61 5.94 -0.92
N ALA A 160 -13.50 5.25 -0.78
CA ALA A 160 -12.24 5.58 -1.44
C ALA A 160 -12.35 5.40 -2.95
N LYS A 161 -11.74 6.31 -3.72
CA LYS A 161 -11.42 6.02 -5.13
C LYS A 161 -10.24 5.06 -5.19
N LEU A 162 -10.20 4.17 -6.17
CA LEU A 162 -9.15 3.15 -6.25
C LEU A 162 -8.45 3.15 -7.60
N LEU A 163 -7.12 3.12 -7.56
CA LEU A 163 -6.27 2.83 -8.71
C LEU A 163 -5.53 1.51 -8.48
N VAL A 164 -5.66 0.58 -9.42
CA VAL A 164 -4.94 -0.70 -9.39
C VAL A 164 -3.95 -0.72 -10.56
N CYS A 165 -2.66 -0.79 -10.25
CA CYS A 165 -1.58 -0.97 -11.20
C CYS A 165 -1.20 -2.44 -11.26
N HIS A 166 -1.60 -3.14 -12.33
CA HIS A 166 -1.60 -4.58 -12.45
C HIS A 166 -0.68 -5.08 -13.56
N GLY A 167 0.18 -6.05 -13.25
CA GLY A 167 0.91 -6.82 -14.26
C GLY A 167 -0.01 -7.91 -14.84
N TRP A 168 -0.24 -7.92 -16.17
CA TRP A 168 -1.21 -8.84 -16.77
C TRP A 168 -0.83 -10.31 -16.66
N ASP A 169 0.47 -10.59 -16.57
CA ASP A 169 1.03 -11.94 -16.45
C ASP A 169 1.36 -12.31 -14.99
N ASP A 170 0.76 -11.60 -14.03
CA ASP A 170 0.98 -11.82 -12.59
C ASP A 170 0.34 -13.14 -12.13
N PRO A 171 1.13 -14.15 -11.73
CA PRO A 171 0.60 -15.45 -11.30
C PRO A 171 -0.15 -15.39 -9.96
N LEU A 172 0.10 -14.35 -9.13
CA LEU A 172 -0.56 -14.19 -7.83
C LEU A 172 -1.91 -13.47 -7.96
N ALA A 173 -2.13 -12.80 -9.08
CA ALA A 173 -3.38 -12.14 -9.40
C ALA A 173 -3.72 -12.34 -10.88
N PRO A 174 -4.06 -13.57 -11.31
CA PRO A 174 -4.32 -13.87 -12.72
C PRO A 174 -5.54 -13.07 -13.24
N PRO A 175 -5.72 -12.96 -14.57
CA PRO A 175 -6.80 -12.16 -15.18
C PRO A 175 -8.19 -12.40 -14.58
N ALA A 176 -8.50 -13.63 -14.19
CA ALA A 176 -9.78 -13.96 -13.55
C ALA A 176 -9.94 -13.25 -12.18
N ALA A 177 -8.86 -13.12 -11.39
CA ALA A 177 -8.89 -12.40 -10.13
C ALA A 177 -9.05 -10.89 -10.35
N THR A 178 -8.45 -10.35 -11.42
CA THR A 178 -8.58 -8.95 -11.81
C THR A 178 -10.01 -8.63 -12.23
N VAL A 179 -10.66 -9.50 -13.02
CA VAL A 179 -12.07 -9.37 -13.40
C VAL A 179 -12.97 -9.46 -12.18
N ALA A 180 -12.71 -10.40 -11.26
CA ALA A 180 -13.49 -10.54 -10.03
C ALA A 180 -13.40 -9.29 -9.14
N LEU A 181 -12.20 -8.67 -9.02
CA LEU A 181 -12.03 -7.39 -8.32
C LEU A 181 -12.84 -6.27 -8.98
N ALA A 182 -12.77 -6.15 -10.32
CA ALA A 182 -13.54 -5.14 -11.06
C ALA A 182 -15.05 -5.29 -10.84
N ASP A 183 -15.55 -6.52 -10.84
CA ASP A 183 -16.94 -6.83 -10.54
C ASP A 183 -17.33 -6.46 -9.10
N GLU A 184 -16.47 -6.77 -8.12
CA GLU A 184 -16.66 -6.42 -6.72
C GLU A 184 -16.78 -4.90 -6.54
N LEU A 185 -15.80 -4.15 -7.07
CA LEU A 185 -15.75 -2.68 -6.93
C LEU A 185 -16.93 -2.00 -7.64
N THR A 186 -17.32 -2.53 -8.81
CA THR A 186 -18.50 -2.04 -9.55
C THR A 186 -19.78 -2.25 -8.75
N LYS A 187 -19.98 -3.45 -8.17
CA LYS A 187 -21.15 -3.76 -7.32
C LYS A 187 -21.18 -2.91 -6.05
N ALA A 188 -20.01 -2.56 -5.52
CA ALA A 188 -19.87 -1.68 -4.36
C ALA A 188 -20.14 -0.21 -4.69
N GLY A 189 -20.30 0.17 -5.97
CA GLY A 189 -20.44 1.57 -6.41
C GLY A 189 -19.16 2.40 -6.23
N CYS A 190 -18.00 1.75 -6.15
CA CYS A 190 -16.71 2.40 -5.99
C CYS A 190 -16.29 3.10 -7.29
N ASP A 191 -15.64 4.26 -7.19
CA ASP A 191 -14.91 4.88 -8.30
C ASP A 191 -13.52 4.20 -8.41
N TRP A 192 -13.30 3.46 -9.50
CA TRP A 192 -12.08 2.65 -9.65
C TRP A 192 -11.49 2.70 -11.05
N GLN A 193 -10.18 2.47 -11.12
CA GLN A 193 -9.40 2.32 -12.34
C GLN A 193 -8.46 1.12 -12.22
N ILE A 194 -8.28 0.35 -13.30
CA ILE A 194 -7.28 -0.71 -13.40
C ILE A 194 -6.40 -0.44 -14.60
N HIS A 195 -5.12 -0.18 -14.37
CA HIS A 195 -4.11 -0.07 -15.41
C HIS A 195 -3.36 -1.40 -15.52
N ALA A 196 -3.67 -2.16 -16.56
CA ALA A 196 -3.04 -3.45 -16.83
C ALA A 196 -1.83 -3.29 -17.77
N TYR A 197 -0.68 -3.80 -17.35
CA TYR A 197 0.56 -3.77 -18.12
C TYR A 197 0.82 -5.14 -18.73
N GLY A 198 0.75 -5.24 -20.06
CA GLY A 198 1.04 -6.49 -20.79
C GLY A 198 2.51 -6.90 -20.66
N ASN A 199 2.79 -8.20 -20.76
CA ASN A 199 4.13 -8.78 -20.61
C ASN A 199 4.82 -8.40 -19.28
N THR A 200 4.03 -8.24 -18.23
CA THR A 200 4.48 -7.77 -16.93
C THR A 200 3.91 -8.70 -15.85
N GLY A 201 4.81 -9.28 -15.05
CA GLY A 201 4.46 -10.17 -13.94
C GLY A 201 4.29 -9.43 -12.60
N HIS A 202 4.37 -10.21 -11.51
CA HIS A 202 4.34 -9.70 -10.15
C HIS A 202 5.64 -8.95 -9.80
N ALA A 203 5.59 -8.09 -8.78
CA ALA A 203 6.73 -7.32 -8.24
C ALA A 203 7.43 -6.40 -9.27
N PHE A 204 6.73 -5.93 -10.29
CA PHE A 204 7.31 -5.14 -11.38
C PHE A 204 7.92 -3.79 -10.92
N THR A 205 7.65 -3.33 -9.70
CA THR A 205 8.27 -2.13 -9.11
C THR A 205 9.53 -2.45 -8.29
N ASP A 206 9.86 -3.72 -8.05
CA ASP A 206 10.93 -4.13 -7.14
C ASP A 206 12.19 -4.52 -7.93
N GLN A 207 13.16 -3.59 -7.98
CA GLN A 207 14.41 -3.74 -8.73
C GLN A 207 15.29 -4.92 -8.27
N ALA A 208 15.04 -5.46 -7.07
CA ALA A 208 15.79 -6.61 -6.54
C ALA A 208 15.16 -7.96 -6.91
N VAL A 209 14.04 -7.97 -7.66
CA VAL A 209 13.34 -9.19 -8.08
C VAL A 209 13.63 -9.48 -9.55
N ASN A 210 14.22 -10.67 -9.79
CA ASN A 210 14.49 -11.16 -11.14
C ASN A 210 14.29 -12.68 -11.21
N MET A 211 13.03 -13.11 -11.22
CA MET A 211 12.60 -14.52 -11.32
C MET A 211 11.53 -14.64 -12.41
N PRO A 212 11.88 -14.37 -13.69
CA PRO A 212 10.90 -14.30 -14.79
C PRO A 212 10.18 -15.63 -15.02
N ASP A 213 10.86 -16.77 -14.83
CA ASP A 213 10.27 -18.11 -14.97
C ASP A 213 9.15 -18.37 -13.93
N MET A 214 9.13 -17.61 -12.83
CA MET A 214 8.09 -17.65 -11.82
C MET A 214 7.05 -16.53 -12.01
N GLY A 215 7.15 -15.73 -13.06
CA GLY A 215 6.31 -14.57 -13.29
C GLY A 215 6.55 -13.41 -12.32
N LEU A 216 7.74 -13.35 -11.70
CA LEU A 216 8.12 -12.29 -10.76
C LEU A 216 9.38 -11.59 -11.27
N ALA A 217 9.26 -10.38 -11.77
CA ALA A 217 10.42 -9.62 -12.25
C ALA A 217 10.16 -8.13 -12.27
N TYR A 218 11.22 -7.35 -12.04
CA TYR A 218 11.22 -5.91 -12.25
C TYR A 218 10.96 -5.56 -13.73
N SER A 219 10.10 -4.58 -13.95
CA SER A 219 9.83 -4.02 -15.28
C SER A 219 9.98 -2.50 -15.23
N PRO A 220 11.07 -1.92 -15.79
CA PRO A 220 11.32 -0.48 -15.76
C PRO A 220 10.17 0.33 -16.34
N ASP A 221 9.58 -0.14 -17.42
CA ASP A 221 8.47 0.52 -18.11
C ASP A 221 7.20 0.53 -17.26
N ALA A 222 6.84 -0.61 -16.68
CA ALA A 222 5.66 -0.72 -15.84
C ALA A 222 5.83 0.07 -14.52
N ASP A 223 7.02 0.02 -13.92
CA ASP A 223 7.37 0.81 -12.73
C ASP A 223 7.20 2.31 -13.01
N HIS A 224 7.83 2.82 -14.06
CA HIS A 224 7.73 4.23 -14.44
C HIS A 224 6.28 4.65 -14.78
N ARG A 225 5.54 3.83 -15.53
CA ARG A 225 4.15 4.12 -15.91
C ARG A 225 3.24 4.12 -14.70
N SER A 226 3.38 3.15 -13.80
CA SER A 226 2.57 3.04 -12.58
C SER A 226 2.84 4.18 -11.59
N PHE A 227 4.11 4.60 -11.44
CA PHE A 227 4.45 5.77 -10.64
C PHE A 227 3.79 7.05 -11.17
N ARG A 228 3.80 7.27 -12.49
CA ARG A 228 3.09 8.41 -13.10
C ARG A 228 1.59 8.34 -12.87
N SER A 229 0.99 7.17 -13.05
CA SER A 229 -0.44 6.97 -12.79
C SER A 229 -0.81 7.27 -11.34
N MET A 230 0.01 6.81 -10.39
CA MET A 230 -0.17 7.15 -8.97
C MET A 230 -0.07 8.66 -8.72
N ARG A 231 0.97 9.31 -9.26
CA ARG A 231 1.16 10.76 -9.10
C ARG A 231 -0.05 11.54 -9.61
N ASP A 232 -0.51 11.22 -10.81
CA ASP A 232 -1.64 11.90 -11.44
C ASP A 232 -2.93 11.64 -10.65
N PHE A 233 -3.15 10.40 -10.20
CA PHE A 233 -4.27 10.01 -9.33
C PHE A 233 -4.27 10.77 -7.98
N LEU A 234 -3.12 10.87 -7.31
CA LEU A 234 -3.00 11.62 -6.05
C LEU A 234 -3.22 13.13 -6.28
N THR A 235 -2.79 13.67 -7.42
CA THR A 235 -3.07 15.05 -7.81
C THR A 235 -4.58 15.27 -7.99
N ASP A 236 -5.29 14.35 -8.65
CA ASP A 236 -6.75 14.43 -8.82
C ASP A 236 -7.51 14.33 -7.47
N LEU A 237 -6.93 13.66 -6.48
CA LEU A 237 -7.54 13.56 -5.14
C LEU A 237 -7.36 14.82 -4.31
N PHE A 238 -6.21 15.48 -4.42
CA PHE A 238 -5.82 16.51 -3.44
C PHE A 238 -5.55 17.91 -4.05
N GLY A 239 -5.51 18.01 -5.37
CA GLY A 239 -5.34 19.28 -6.10
C GLY A 239 -3.92 19.71 -6.19
#